data_0864a04feb176083e36fc8646609acfc
#
_entry.id   0864a04feb176083e36fc8646609acfc
#
_cell.length_a   1.000
_cell.length_b   1.000
_cell.length_c   1.000
_cell.angle_alpha   90.00
_cell.angle_beta   90.00
_cell.angle_gamma   90.00
#
_symmetry.space_group_name_H-M   'P 1'
#
loop_
_entity.id
_entity.type
_entity.pdbx_description
1 polymer ?
#
loop_
_entity_poly.entity_id
_entity_poly.type
_entity_poly.pdbx_seq_one_letter_code
_entity_poly.pdbx_strand_id
1 'polypeptide(L)' 'MNIGNTLYYYYGGVFYIYSQNGYLVVRAPAGALVPNLPDGCEQIQANGIVYLKYYNTFFQPISYNGQNIYEVVEME' A
#
# COMPACT_ATOMS: atom_id res chain seq x y z
N MET A 1 0.61 -10.26 -5.48
CA MET A 1 0.06 -10.59 -4.15
C MET A 1 -1.44 -10.89 -4.25
N ASN A 2 -1.88 -11.91 -3.56
CA ASN A 2 -3.29 -12.31 -3.58
C ASN A 2 -3.99 -11.79 -2.35
N ILE A 3 -5.06 -11.03 -2.55
CA ILE A 3 -5.88 -10.50 -1.46
C ILE A 3 -7.33 -10.65 -1.87
N GLY A 4 -8.10 -11.40 -1.07
CA GLY A 4 -9.53 -11.61 -1.34
C GLY A 4 -9.79 -12.22 -2.72
N ASN A 5 -8.98 -13.19 -3.13
CA ASN A 5 -9.09 -13.89 -4.41
C ASN A 5 -8.76 -13.01 -5.62
N THR A 6 -8.17 -11.84 -5.40
CA THR A 6 -7.72 -10.98 -6.50
C THR A 6 -6.20 -10.89 -6.46
N LEU A 7 -5.56 -11.05 -7.61
CA LEU A 7 -4.12 -10.90 -7.73
C LEU A 7 -3.79 -9.45 -8.05
N TYR A 8 -3.03 -8.82 -7.15
CA TYR A 8 -2.61 -7.43 -7.32
C TYR A 8 -1.14 -7.37 -7.64
N TYR A 9 -0.78 -6.37 -8.41
CA TYR A 9 0.62 -6.02 -8.70
C TYR A 9 0.91 -4.66 -8.10
N TYR A 10 2.08 -4.52 -7.49
CA TYR A 10 2.47 -3.29 -6.83
C TYR A 10 3.73 -2.74 -7.50
N TYR A 11 3.71 -1.46 -7.86
CA TYR A 11 4.88 -0.80 -8.38
C TYR A 11 4.84 0.68 -8.02
N GLY A 12 5.89 1.14 -7.32
CA GLY A 12 6.06 2.56 -7.03
C GLY A 12 4.90 3.23 -6.30
N GLY A 13 4.26 2.53 -5.38
CA GLY A 13 3.16 3.08 -4.60
C GLY A 13 1.79 2.90 -5.23
N VAL A 14 1.72 2.27 -6.39
CA VAL A 14 0.47 2.11 -7.14
C VAL A 14 0.14 0.63 -7.28
N PHE A 15 -1.14 0.30 -7.15
CA PHE A 15 -1.62 -1.07 -7.27
C PHE A 15 -2.35 -1.25 -8.60
N TYR A 16 -2.16 -2.43 -9.18
CA TYR A 16 -2.72 -2.78 -10.49
C TYR A 16 -3.35 -4.15 -10.44
N ILE A 17 -4.33 -4.38 -11.31
CA ILE A 17 -4.78 -5.72 -11.64
C ILE A 17 -4.56 -5.94 -13.14
N TYR A 18 -4.44 -7.21 -13.53
CA TYR A 18 -4.29 -7.55 -14.93
C TYR A 18 -5.66 -7.84 -15.52
N SER A 19 -5.94 -7.26 -16.67
CA SER A 19 -7.18 -7.49 -17.40
C SER A 19 -6.85 -7.87 -18.85
N GLN A 20 -7.88 -8.14 -19.63
CA GLN A 20 -7.68 -8.52 -21.04
C GLN A 20 -6.95 -7.45 -21.83
N ASN A 21 -7.09 -6.19 -21.43
CA ASN A 21 -6.47 -5.07 -22.14
C ASN A 21 -5.20 -4.56 -21.47
N GLY A 22 -4.63 -5.35 -20.56
CA GLY A 22 -3.40 -4.97 -19.86
C GLY A 22 -3.64 -4.68 -18.41
N TYR A 23 -2.79 -3.86 -17.81
CA TYR A 23 -2.86 -3.55 -16.39
C TYR A 23 -3.76 -2.35 -16.15
N LEU A 24 -4.60 -2.45 -15.12
CA LEU A 24 -5.46 -1.35 -14.69
C LEU A 24 -5.01 -0.89 -13.32
N VAL A 25 -4.93 0.43 -13.15
CA VAL A 25 -4.69 1.03 -11.83
C VAL A 25 -5.95 0.86 -11.00
N VAL A 26 -5.78 0.34 -9.78
CA VAL A 26 -6.90 0.11 -8.90
C VAL A 26 -6.59 0.69 -7.52
N ARG A 27 -7.64 0.83 -6.72
CA ARG A 27 -7.49 1.27 -5.34
C ARG A 27 -6.66 0.25 -4.57
N ALA A 28 -5.78 0.74 -3.71
CA ALA A 28 -4.95 -0.12 -2.88
C ALA A 28 -5.83 -0.96 -1.94
N PRO A 29 -5.63 -2.29 -1.91
CA PRO A 29 -6.43 -3.13 -1.03
C PRO A 29 -5.94 -3.02 0.41
N ALA A 30 -6.85 -2.79 1.34
CA ALA A 30 -6.50 -2.74 2.76
C ALA A 30 -5.89 -4.05 3.21
N GLY A 31 -4.84 -3.96 4.02
CA GLY A 31 -4.13 -5.15 4.51
C GLY A 31 -2.99 -5.61 3.63
N ALA A 32 -2.80 -5.01 2.45
CA ALA A 32 -1.68 -5.36 1.60
C ALA A 32 -0.36 -4.96 2.25
N LEU A 33 0.65 -5.83 2.12
CA LEU A 33 1.98 -5.58 2.66
C LEU A 33 2.93 -5.33 1.50
N VAL A 34 3.66 -4.22 1.57
CA VAL A 34 4.60 -3.86 0.52
C VAL A 34 5.98 -3.61 1.14
N PRO A 35 7.06 -3.98 0.42
CA PRO A 35 8.41 -3.89 1.00
C PRO A 35 9.00 -2.49 0.98
N ASN A 36 8.51 -1.60 0.12
CA ASN A 36 9.06 -0.27 -0.01
C ASN A 36 7.98 0.69 -0.50
N LEU A 37 8.27 1.99 -0.35
CA LEU A 37 7.39 3.06 -0.81
C LEU A 37 8.16 3.97 -1.74
N PRO A 38 7.47 4.68 -2.66
CA PRO A 38 8.13 5.66 -3.52
C PRO A 38 8.57 6.88 -2.72
N ASP A 39 9.50 7.64 -3.29
CA ASP A 39 9.83 8.95 -2.75
C ASP A 39 8.62 9.86 -2.86
N GLY A 40 8.53 10.83 -1.97
CA GLY A 40 7.44 11.79 -2.01
C GLY A 40 6.23 11.41 -1.18
N CYS A 41 6.32 10.34 -0.39
CA CYS A 41 5.26 10.06 0.57
C CYS A 41 5.23 11.12 1.65
N GLU A 42 4.03 11.51 2.04
CA GLU A 42 3.82 12.50 3.08
C GLU A 42 3.67 11.80 4.43
N GLN A 43 4.40 12.27 5.43
CA GLN A 43 4.28 11.70 6.77
C GLN A 43 3.13 12.38 7.50
N ILE A 44 2.23 11.57 8.03
CA ILE A 44 1.05 12.04 8.75
C ILE A 44 1.01 11.38 10.11
N GLN A 45 0.66 12.13 11.13
CA GLN A 45 0.51 11.58 12.46
C GLN A 45 -0.95 11.72 12.90
N ALA A 46 -1.54 10.61 13.32
CA ALA A 46 -2.92 10.59 13.79
C ALA A 46 -3.01 9.65 14.98
N ASN A 47 -3.60 10.15 16.07
CA ASN A 47 -3.80 9.37 17.31
C ASN A 47 -2.49 8.77 17.84
N GLY A 48 -1.37 9.49 17.66
CA GLY A 48 -0.07 9.02 18.12
C GLY A 48 0.60 8.01 17.22
N ILE A 49 0.01 7.70 16.05
CA ILE A 49 0.56 6.73 15.11
C ILE A 49 1.03 7.47 13.87
N VAL A 50 2.21 7.10 13.38
CA VAL A 50 2.76 7.67 12.16
C VAL A 50 2.30 6.86 10.96
N TYR A 51 1.76 7.55 9.96
CA TYR A 51 1.35 6.97 8.69
C TYR A 51 2.08 7.67 7.57
N LEU A 52 2.24 6.98 6.44
CA LEU A 52 2.78 7.56 5.23
C LEU A 52 1.69 7.57 4.17
N LYS A 53 1.49 8.71 3.55
CA LYS A 53 0.44 8.88 2.56
C LYS A 53 1.05 9.08 1.19
N TYR A 54 0.54 8.34 0.20
CA TYR A 54 0.89 8.51 -1.18
C TYR A 54 -0.40 8.61 -1.98
N TYR A 55 -0.68 9.78 -2.51
CA TYR A 55 -1.99 10.12 -3.09
C TYR A 55 -3.09 9.82 -2.08
N ASN A 56 -4.02 8.92 -2.38
CA ASN A 56 -5.11 8.61 -1.47
C ASN A 56 -4.89 7.33 -0.67
N THR A 57 -3.67 6.80 -0.69
CA THR A 57 -3.34 5.55 -0.01
C THR A 57 -2.55 5.85 1.24
N PHE A 58 -2.97 5.25 2.35
CA PHE A 58 -2.28 5.37 3.63
C PHE A 58 -1.55 4.08 3.94
N PHE A 59 -0.30 4.19 4.35
CA PHE A 59 0.54 3.06 4.73
C PHE A 59 0.97 3.21 6.17
N GLN A 60 0.95 2.11 6.89
CA GLN A 60 1.46 2.09 8.27
C GLN A 60 2.77 1.29 8.29
N PRO A 61 3.87 1.89 8.76
CA PRO A 61 5.12 1.16 8.93
C PRO A 61 4.94 0.06 9.97
N ILE A 62 5.37 -1.15 9.65
CA ILE A 62 5.35 -2.25 10.60
C ILE A 62 6.66 -3.00 10.50
N SER A 63 6.98 -3.76 11.56
CA SER A 63 8.13 -4.64 11.58
C SER A 63 7.65 -6.07 11.36
N TYR A 64 8.22 -6.73 10.35
CA TYR A 64 7.83 -8.07 9.99
C TYR A 64 9.09 -8.89 9.70
N ASN A 65 9.30 -9.95 10.49
CA ASN A 65 10.49 -10.80 10.36
C ASN A 65 11.80 -9.98 10.41
N GLY A 66 11.84 -8.97 11.27
CA GLY A 66 13.03 -8.13 11.43
C GLY A 66 13.22 -7.10 10.35
N GLN A 67 12.28 -6.95 9.44
CA GLN A 67 12.34 -5.96 8.37
C GLN A 67 11.23 -4.94 8.53
N ASN A 68 11.50 -3.72 8.09
CA ASN A 68 10.48 -2.68 8.04
C ASN A 68 9.74 -2.79 6.72
N ILE A 69 8.45 -3.05 6.80
CA ILE A 69 7.57 -3.07 5.64
C ILE A 69 6.39 -2.16 5.91
N TYR A 70 5.48 -2.05 4.96
CA TYR A 70 4.38 -1.12 5.06
C TYR A 70 3.08 -1.82 4.76
N GLU A 71 2.05 -1.51 5.55
CA GLU A 71 0.73 -2.10 5.40
C GLU A 71 -0.25 -1.03 4.92
N VAL A 72 -1.03 -1.35 3.89
CA VAL A 72 -2.11 -0.47 3.45
C VAL A 72 -3.21 -0.48 4.49
N VAL A 73 -3.59 0.69 4.98
CA VAL A 73 -4.64 0.84 5.98
C VAL A 73 -5.68 1.81 5.46
N GLU A 74 -6.91 1.64 5.95
CA GLU A 74 -7.99 2.58 5.64
C GLU A 74 -8.06 3.62 6.74
N MET A 75 -8.15 4.88 6.31
CA MET A 75 -8.30 6.02 7.22
C MET A 75 -9.66 6.68 6.95
N GLU A 76 -10.41 6.88 7.99
CA GLU A 76 -11.71 7.55 7.89
C GLU A 76 -11.68 8.94 8.49
#